data_bd1cbcb965f9be402ff56621f7128092
#
_entry.id   bd1cbcb965f9be402ff56621f7128092
#
_cell.length_a   1.000
_cell.length_b   1.000
_cell.length_c   1.000
_cell.angle_alpha   90.00
_cell.angle_beta   90.00
_cell.angle_gamma   90.00
#
_symmetry.space_group_name_H-M   'P 1'
#
loop_
_entity.id
_entity.type
_entity.pdbx_description
1 polymer ?
#
loop_
_entity_poly.entity_id
_entity_poly.type
_entity_poly.pdbx_seq_one_letter_code
_entity_poly.pdbx_strand_id
1 'polypeptide(L)'
;MATLAAVGLLRRVIFIGSAFGIVMAGVLVPSVPASAADPVIRDPGSPSYVVSLRADRLGHVWRGSESITFTNLEGEPLTTIWLRLWSNGVKGCGAHAIAVTDLRGGSAGRLSRRCTALPVLLDEPLMPAGTATISMRVTIDLPRKNDRFGYHGGLALLGTALPTLAVHDDLGWHLDPFVDLGESFYSIVADYQVTLNVPSALRTPATGTAVASQRHGARRITTYVAHDVRDFEWAAARLATVRGSSGRTAVVVSYRPRDLTRRAAKRALGYSVRSLDAYSAAFGTFPYPEMDIVLTSFTSFSGMEYPTIIFTNPGKITISHELGHQYWYGIVGNDQYSSPWLDESFATWTSYLPFGGWKKCGSYRWPSDDARITNDMGYWMAHPFEYDTIYGGGGCLLANLADLFGPGRFVDVLRAYAEDHWFGVTRTEEFKAAIEAAANADGLAFDPATYWDRWRVY
;
A
#
# COMPACT_ATOMS: atom_id res chain seq x y z
N MET A 1 60.76 2.06 27.13
CA MET A 1 61.80 1.04 27.41
C MET A 1 61.18 -0.29 27.04
N ALA A 2 61.76 -0.85 25.99
CA ALA A 2 62.06 -2.22 25.63
C ALA A 2 60.87 -3.17 25.44
N THR A 3 60.49 -3.48 24.20
CA THR A 3 61.06 -4.40 23.18
C THR A 3 61.27 -5.86 23.63
N LEU A 4 60.70 -6.77 22.88
CA LEU A 4 61.22 -8.00 22.25
C LEU A 4 60.09 -9.05 22.14
N ALA A 5 59.57 -9.50 21.01
CA ALA A 5 60.09 -10.29 19.91
C ALA A 5 60.63 -11.68 20.29
N ALA A 6 60.04 -12.74 19.75
CA ALA A 6 60.63 -13.94 19.20
C ALA A 6 59.55 -15.02 18.95
N VAL A 7 59.27 -15.43 17.71
CA VAL A 7 59.94 -16.42 16.83
C VAL A 7 59.72 -17.89 17.28
N GLY A 8 58.92 -18.60 16.49
CA GLY A 8 59.26 -19.84 15.81
C GLY A 8 58.91 -21.17 16.51
N LEU A 9 58.16 -22.03 15.88
CA LEU A 9 58.70 -23.27 15.27
C LEU A 9 57.62 -24.15 14.64
N LEU A 10 57.83 -24.47 13.39
CA LEU A 10 57.15 -25.52 12.62
C LEU A 10 57.29 -26.88 13.27
N ARG A 11 56.22 -27.64 13.42
CA ARG A 11 56.30 -29.10 13.38
C ARG A 11 55.27 -29.67 12.42
N ARG A 12 55.80 -30.20 11.30
CA ARG A 12 55.11 -31.12 10.38
C ARG A 12 54.84 -32.42 11.12
N VAL A 13 53.60 -32.88 11.09
CA VAL A 13 53.29 -34.30 11.33
C VAL A 13 52.56 -34.81 10.10
N ILE A 14 53.23 -35.75 9.46
CA ILE A 14 52.72 -36.56 8.33
C ILE A 14 51.86 -37.67 8.97
N PHE A 15 50.59 -37.77 8.60
CA PHE A 15 49.80 -38.98 8.78
C PHE A 15 49.29 -39.48 7.45
N ILE A 16 49.82 -40.70 7.12
CA ILE A 16 49.33 -41.55 6.05
C ILE A 16 48.10 -42.26 6.61
N GLY A 17 46.97 -42.16 5.95
CA GLY A 17 45.76 -42.84 6.37
C GLY A 17 44.78 -43.04 5.18
N SER A 18 44.59 -44.26 4.87
CA SER A 18 43.89 -44.99 3.81
C SER A 18 42.58 -44.39 3.31
N ALA A 19 42.46 -44.40 2.01
CA ALA A 19 41.21 -44.10 1.27
C ALA A 19 40.16 -45.20 1.52
N PHE A 20 39.03 -44.85 2.09
CA PHE A 20 37.78 -45.57 1.91
C PHE A 20 36.83 -44.70 1.06
N GLY A 21 36.67 -45.12 -0.20
CA GLY A 21 35.75 -44.52 -1.10
C GLY A 21 34.31 -44.86 -0.72
N ILE A 22 33.54 -43.85 -0.27
CA ILE A 22 32.10 -43.94 -0.22
C ILE A 22 31.60 -43.30 -1.52
N VAL A 23 31.10 -44.09 -2.47
CA VAL A 23 30.35 -43.65 -3.61
C VAL A 23 28.96 -43.21 -3.12
N MET A 24 28.79 -41.92 -2.91
CA MET A 24 27.47 -41.35 -2.78
C MET A 24 26.87 -41.18 -4.20
N ALA A 25 25.91 -42.02 -4.52
CA ALA A 25 25.06 -41.79 -5.67
C ALA A 25 24.27 -40.53 -5.47
N GLY A 26 24.72 -39.45 -6.08
CA GLY A 26 23.95 -38.19 -6.12
C GLY A 26 22.68 -38.39 -6.95
N VAL A 27 21.55 -38.41 -6.30
CA VAL A 27 20.26 -38.23 -6.96
C VAL A 27 20.24 -36.77 -7.44
N LEU A 28 20.50 -36.58 -8.73
CA LEU A 28 20.22 -35.33 -9.42
C LEU A 28 18.69 -35.12 -9.42
N VAL A 29 18.19 -34.35 -8.45
CA VAL A 29 16.87 -33.75 -8.53
C VAL A 29 16.97 -32.69 -9.63
N PRO A 30 16.23 -32.79 -10.75
CA PRO A 30 16.19 -31.71 -11.71
C PRO A 30 15.61 -30.48 -11.01
N SER A 31 16.42 -29.44 -10.84
CA SER A 31 15.93 -28.13 -10.52
C SER A 31 15.10 -27.67 -11.72
N VAL A 32 13.78 -27.67 -11.56
CA VAL A 32 12.90 -26.93 -12.45
C VAL A 32 13.28 -25.46 -12.25
N PRO A 33 13.72 -24.74 -13.29
CA PRO A 33 13.90 -23.31 -13.16
C PRO A 33 12.51 -22.75 -12.80
N ALA A 34 12.40 -22.14 -11.62
CA ALA A 34 11.30 -21.23 -11.36
C ALA A 34 11.41 -20.18 -12.47
N SER A 35 10.46 -20.16 -13.37
CA SER A 35 10.23 -19.04 -14.26
C SER A 35 9.80 -17.93 -13.31
N ALA A 36 10.75 -17.13 -12.84
CA ALA A 36 10.43 -15.83 -12.30
C ALA A 36 9.71 -15.11 -13.45
N ALA A 37 8.42 -14.90 -13.30
CA ALA A 37 7.72 -13.98 -14.18
C ALA A 37 8.49 -12.67 -14.10
N ASP A 38 8.89 -12.14 -15.25
CA ASP A 38 9.54 -10.83 -15.29
C ASP A 38 8.67 -9.83 -14.54
N PRO A 39 9.24 -9.01 -13.66
CA PRO A 39 8.46 -8.06 -12.89
C PRO A 39 7.64 -7.19 -13.86
N VAL A 40 6.34 -7.12 -13.63
CA VAL A 40 5.46 -6.32 -14.49
C VAL A 40 5.83 -4.85 -14.31
N ILE A 41 6.53 -4.31 -15.31
CA ILE A 41 6.97 -2.92 -15.31
C ILE A 41 5.75 -2.04 -15.55
N ARG A 42 5.56 -1.02 -14.73
CA ARG A 42 4.52 0.01 -14.88
C ARG A 42 5.18 1.35 -15.17
N ASP A 43 4.76 2.01 -16.21
CA ASP A 43 5.29 3.33 -16.60
C ASP A 43 4.34 4.46 -16.11
N PRO A 44 4.84 5.62 -15.70
CA PRO A 44 6.24 6.00 -15.57
C PRO A 44 6.92 5.33 -14.36
N GLY A 45 8.11 4.74 -14.59
CA GLY A 45 8.84 3.99 -13.58
C GLY A 45 9.62 4.85 -12.61
N SER A 46 9.89 4.28 -11.44
CA SER A 46 10.75 4.83 -10.39
C SER A 46 10.43 6.30 -10.02
N PRO A 47 9.16 6.68 -9.77
CA PRO A 47 8.83 8.05 -9.48
C PRO A 47 9.40 8.47 -8.12
N SER A 48 9.83 9.74 -8.05
CA SER A 48 10.20 10.37 -6.79
C SER A 48 9.54 11.75 -6.66
N TYR A 49 9.07 12.04 -5.46
CA TYR A 49 8.30 13.23 -5.14
C TYR A 49 9.03 14.07 -4.09
N VAL A 50 9.26 15.36 -4.38
CA VAL A 50 9.77 16.33 -3.42
C VAL A 50 8.70 17.38 -3.20
N VAL A 51 8.12 17.40 -1.99
CA VAL A 51 6.96 18.21 -1.65
C VAL A 51 7.28 19.15 -0.49
N SER A 52 6.84 20.40 -0.58
CA SER A 52 6.93 21.36 0.52
C SER A 52 5.62 22.12 0.66
N LEU A 53 4.90 21.89 1.75
CA LEU A 53 3.57 22.45 1.99
C LEU A 53 3.50 23.22 3.31
N ARG A 54 2.76 24.32 3.28
CA ARG A 54 2.44 25.13 4.43
C ARG A 54 0.94 25.16 4.67
N ALA A 55 0.54 24.73 5.87
CA ALA A 55 -0.85 24.80 6.33
C ALA A 55 -1.25 26.21 6.76
N ASP A 56 -2.54 26.51 6.66
CA ASP A 56 -3.19 27.63 7.34
C ASP A 56 -3.20 27.43 8.88
N ARG A 57 -3.90 28.30 9.60
CA ARG A 57 -3.97 28.23 11.08
C ARG A 57 -4.65 26.98 11.61
N LEU A 58 -5.53 26.36 10.85
CA LEU A 58 -6.36 25.22 11.24
C LEU A 58 -5.93 23.90 10.60
N GLY A 59 -5.04 23.96 9.60
CA GLY A 59 -4.66 22.78 8.82
C GLY A 59 -5.69 22.39 7.75
N HIS A 60 -6.54 23.33 7.33
CA HIS A 60 -7.59 23.07 6.35
C HIS A 60 -7.17 23.42 4.94
N VAL A 61 -6.30 24.43 4.78
CA VAL A 61 -5.76 24.85 3.50
C VAL A 61 -4.24 24.72 3.51
N TRP A 62 -3.72 24.04 2.49
CA TRP A 62 -2.29 23.84 2.32
C TRP A 62 -1.82 24.41 1.00
N ARG A 63 -0.66 25.06 1.00
CA ARG A 63 -0.07 25.65 -0.21
C ARG A 63 1.43 25.41 -0.22
N GLY A 64 1.93 25.12 -1.41
CA GLY A 64 3.37 24.91 -1.56
C GLY A 64 3.76 24.50 -2.95
N SER A 65 4.78 23.66 -3.04
CA SER A 65 5.35 23.17 -4.29
C SER A 65 5.54 21.66 -4.24
N GLU A 66 5.50 21.07 -5.40
CA GLU A 66 5.78 19.67 -5.64
C GLU A 66 6.64 19.55 -6.90
N SER A 67 7.60 18.63 -6.86
CA SER A 67 8.39 18.20 -8.01
C SER A 67 8.31 16.68 -8.11
N ILE A 68 8.09 16.18 -9.31
CA ILE A 68 7.96 14.75 -9.62
C ILE A 68 9.03 14.42 -10.65
N THR A 69 9.93 13.49 -10.32
CA THR A 69 10.91 12.95 -11.25
C THR A 69 10.51 11.52 -11.59
N PHE A 70 10.57 11.14 -12.85
CA PHE A 70 10.13 9.83 -13.34
C PHE A 70 10.92 9.43 -14.59
N THR A 71 10.93 8.13 -14.90
CA THR A 71 11.63 7.56 -16.07
C THR A 71 10.61 6.97 -17.03
N ASN A 72 10.81 7.18 -18.33
CA ASN A 72 10.04 6.53 -19.37
C ASN A 72 10.52 5.07 -19.52
N LEU A 73 9.69 4.11 -19.17
CA LEU A 73 9.97 2.67 -19.34
C LEU A 73 9.31 2.09 -20.58
N GLU A 74 8.58 2.89 -21.36
CA GLU A 74 8.01 2.48 -22.64
C GLU A 74 9.08 2.39 -23.73
N GLY A 75 8.80 1.59 -24.76
CA GLY A 75 9.63 1.50 -25.97
C GLY A 75 9.54 2.72 -26.89
N GLU A 76 8.59 3.64 -26.64
CA GLU A 76 8.28 4.80 -27.47
C GLU A 76 8.43 6.11 -26.66
N PRO A 77 8.69 7.24 -27.36
CA PRO A 77 8.76 8.53 -26.70
C PRO A 77 7.43 8.96 -26.05
N LEU A 78 7.46 9.36 -24.79
CA LEU A 78 6.32 9.96 -24.10
C LEU A 78 6.25 11.46 -24.38
N THR A 79 5.14 11.91 -24.94
CA THR A 79 4.86 13.35 -25.16
C THR A 79 3.87 13.91 -24.14
N THR A 80 3.12 13.03 -23.51
CA THR A 80 2.08 13.38 -22.52
C THR A 80 2.11 12.40 -21.39
N ILE A 81 2.06 12.90 -20.18
CA ILE A 81 1.82 12.13 -18.96
C ILE A 81 0.53 12.60 -18.31
N TRP A 82 0.05 11.82 -17.35
CA TRP A 82 -1.16 12.16 -16.63
C TRP A 82 -0.89 12.25 -15.13
N LEU A 83 -1.44 13.29 -14.50
CA LEU A 83 -1.48 13.40 -13.05
C LEU A 83 -2.86 13.04 -12.53
N ARG A 84 -2.90 12.24 -11.47
CA ARG A 84 -4.12 11.96 -10.71
C ARG A 84 -4.27 12.99 -9.60
N LEU A 85 -5.43 13.62 -9.55
CA LEU A 85 -5.84 14.55 -8.52
C LEU A 85 -7.09 13.95 -7.84
N TRP A 86 -6.89 12.80 -7.22
CA TRP A 86 -7.97 11.93 -6.75
C TRP A 86 -9.02 12.67 -5.91
N SER A 87 -8.58 13.46 -4.93
CA SER A 87 -9.47 14.16 -4.00
C SER A 87 -10.31 15.28 -4.63
N ASN A 88 -10.08 15.64 -5.90
CA ASN A 88 -11.02 16.48 -6.64
C ASN A 88 -12.37 15.79 -6.87
N GLY A 89 -12.39 14.45 -6.90
CA GLY A 89 -13.63 13.67 -6.99
C GLY A 89 -14.60 13.92 -5.84
N VAL A 90 -14.08 14.21 -4.64
CA VAL A 90 -14.87 14.47 -3.43
C VAL A 90 -15.71 15.75 -3.53
N LYS A 91 -15.18 16.78 -4.19
CA LYS A 91 -15.88 18.06 -4.43
C LYS A 91 -16.47 18.17 -5.83
N GLY A 92 -16.01 17.34 -6.75
CA GLY A 92 -16.33 17.43 -8.18
C GLY A 92 -15.71 18.67 -8.86
N CYS A 93 -16.05 18.87 -10.14
CA CYS A 93 -15.40 19.88 -10.97
C CYS A 93 -15.71 21.35 -10.59
N GLY A 94 -16.74 21.59 -9.81
CA GLY A 94 -17.18 22.96 -9.48
C GLY A 94 -16.34 23.65 -8.40
N ALA A 95 -15.59 22.88 -7.59
CA ALA A 95 -14.78 23.41 -6.50
C ALA A 95 -13.58 22.49 -6.29
N HIS A 96 -12.52 22.71 -7.08
CA HIS A 96 -11.30 21.88 -6.99
C HIS A 96 -10.74 21.84 -5.58
N ALA A 97 -10.60 20.64 -5.04
CA ALA A 97 -9.97 20.41 -3.76
C ALA A 97 -8.44 20.50 -3.88
N ILE A 98 -7.91 20.07 -5.03
CA ILE A 98 -6.49 20.16 -5.39
C ILE A 98 -6.39 21.02 -6.64
N ALA A 99 -5.61 22.11 -6.57
CA ALA A 99 -5.31 22.97 -7.70
C ALA A 99 -3.81 22.94 -7.99
N VAL A 100 -3.47 22.75 -9.27
CA VAL A 100 -2.10 22.78 -9.80
C VAL A 100 -1.95 24.06 -10.63
N THR A 101 -0.89 24.82 -10.35
CA THR A 101 -0.51 26.03 -11.07
C THR A 101 1.01 26.09 -11.27
N ASP A 102 1.48 27.03 -12.08
CA ASP A 102 2.91 27.29 -12.31
C ASP A 102 3.70 26.02 -12.69
N LEU A 103 3.09 25.18 -13.54
CA LEU A 103 3.71 23.92 -14.00
C LEU A 103 4.91 24.23 -14.90
N ARG A 104 5.99 23.50 -14.69
CA ARG A 104 7.24 23.56 -15.45
C ARG A 104 7.68 22.17 -15.87
N GLY A 105 8.38 22.04 -16.97
CA GLY A 105 8.74 20.77 -17.61
C GLY A 105 7.60 20.23 -18.49
N GLY A 106 6.53 21.02 -18.62
CA GLY A 106 5.38 20.74 -19.47
C GLY A 106 4.27 21.76 -19.29
N SER A 107 3.19 21.60 -20.03
CA SER A 107 1.99 22.44 -19.97
C SER A 107 0.75 21.63 -19.59
N ALA A 108 -0.05 22.17 -18.66
CA ALA A 108 -1.26 21.54 -18.20
C ALA A 108 -2.39 21.65 -19.25
N GLY A 109 -2.99 20.52 -19.58
CA GLY A 109 -4.20 20.49 -20.40
C GLY A 109 -5.48 20.64 -19.56
N ARG A 110 -6.61 20.26 -20.16
CA ARG A 110 -7.92 20.34 -19.49
C ARG A 110 -8.14 19.16 -18.56
N LEU A 111 -8.56 19.42 -17.34
CA LEU A 111 -9.00 18.40 -16.39
C LEU A 111 -10.10 17.51 -16.99
N SER A 112 -10.00 16.21 -16.78
CA SER A 112 -10.93 15.19 -17.23
C SER A 112 -11.30 14.22 -16.09
N ARG A 113 -12.09 13.19 -16.41
CA ARG A 113 -12.48 12.15 -15.43
C ARG A 113 -13.02 12.75 -14.12
N ARG A 114 -14.06 13.60 -14.23
CA ARG A 114 -14.63 14.32 -13.09
C ARG A 114 -13.61 15.18 -12.34
N CYS A 115 -12.65 15.76 -13.08
CA CYS A 115 -11.55 16.61 -12.60
C CYS A 115 -10.46 15.90 -11.78
N THR A 116 -10.39 14.58 -11.85
CA THR A 116 -9.37 13.78 -11.16
C THR A 116 -8.18 13.40 -12.04
N ALA A 117 -8.19 13.72 -13.32
CA ALA A 117 -7.09 13.46 -14.25
C ALA A 117 -6.69 14.75 -14.98
N LEU A 118 -5.41 15.10 -14.89
CA LEU A 118 -4.80 16.26 -15.53
C LEU A 118 -3.73 15.79 -16.51
N PRO A 119 -3.93 15.98 -17.85
CA PRO A 119 -2.87 15.73 -18.80
C PRO A 119 -1.82 16.81 -18.72
N VAL A 120 -0.55 16.40 -18.80
CA VAL A 120 0.62 17.28 -18.89
C VAL A 120 1.34 16.98 -20.19
N LEU A 121 1.29 17.90 -21.13
CA LEU A 121 2.07 17.86 -22.36
C LEU A 121 3.51 18.27 -22.00
N LEU A 122 4.45 17.36 -22.17
CA LEU A 122 5.87 17.62 -21.89
C LEU A 122 6.45 18.64 -22.85
N ASP A 123 7.37 19.50 -22.36
CA ASP A 123 8.02 20.49 -23.21
C ASP A 123 8.84 19.86 -24.33
N GLU A 124 9.44 18.70 -24.06
CA GLU A 124 10.18 17.87 -25.02
C GLU A 124 9.72 16.40 -24.87
N PRO A 125 9.65 15.62 -25.96
CA PRO A 125 9.37 14.19 -25.90
C PRO A 125 10.38 13.47 -25.01
N LEU A 126 9.90 12.74 -24.00
CA LEU A 126 10.74 11.94 -23.12
C LEU A 126 11.07 10.61 -23.82
N MET A 127 12.30 10.45 -24.26
CA MET A 127 12.76 9.23 -24.95
C MET A 127 12.75 8.01 -24.04
N PRO A 128 12.69 6.78 -24.59
CA PRO A 128 12.83 5.54 -23.81
C PRO A 128 14.05 5.55 -22.90
N ALA A 129 13.91 5.07 -21.68
CA ALA A 129 14.89 5.11 -20.58
C ALA A 129 15.34 6.53 -20.16
N GLY A 130 14.76 7.59 -20.74
CA GLY A 130 15.00 8.97 -20.34
C GLY A 130 14.31 9.29 -19.01
N THR A 131 14.87 10.27 -18.27
CA THR A 131 14.29 10.79 -17.02
C THR A 131 13.87 12.23 -17.19
N ALA A 132 12.68 12.57 -16.70
CA ALA A 132 12.17 13.95 -16.69
C ALA A 132 11.77 14.38 -15.28
N THR A 133 11.76 15.68 -15.07
CA THR A 133 11.24 16.29 -13.84
C THR A 133 10.22 17.35 -14.22
N ILE A 134 9.02 17.25 -13.67
CA ILE A 134 8.02 18.32 -13.69
C ILE A 134 7.96 18.96 -12.31
N SER A 135 7.65 20.25 -12.24
CA SER A 135 7.42 20.92 -10.97
C SER A 135 6.22 21.85 -11.03
N MET A 136 5.56 22.06 -9.90
CA MET A 136 4.31 22.79 -9.84
C MET A 136 4.06 23.44 -8.48
N ARG A 137 3.15 24.39 -8.45
CA ARG A 137 2.55 24.89 -7.21
C ARG A 137 1.27 24.12 -6.95
N VAL A 138 1.11 23.69 -5.70
CA VAL A 138 -0.06 22.93 -5.26
C VAL A 138 -0.82 23.72 -4.19
N THR A 139 -2.14 23.79 -4.35
CA THR A 139 -3.06 24.24 -3.30
C THR A 139 -4.05 23.12 -3.00
N ILE A 140 -4.15 22.75 -1.72
CA ILE A 140 -5.11 21.76 -1.22
C ILE A 140 -6.10 22.51 -0.33
N ASP A 141 -7.39 22.37 -0.59
CA ASP A 141 -8.47 22.99 0.17
C ASP A 141 -9.47 21.92 0.63
N LEU A 142 -9.38 21.53 1.91
CA LEU A 142 -10.17 20.45 2.47
C LEU A 142 -11.64 20.81 2.57
N PRO A 143 -12.56 19.91 2.22
CA PRO A 143 -13.98 20.07 2.51
C PRO A 143 -14.26 19.84 4.01
N ARG A 144 -15.32 20.45 4.50
CA ARG A 144 -15.86 20.13 5.83
C ARG A 144 -16.64 18.81 5.76
N LYS A 145 -15.93 17.69 5.84
CA LYS A 145 -16.48 16.34 5.72
C LYS A 145 -15.77 15.41 6.71
N ASN A 146 -16.48 14.46 7.29
CA ASN A 146 -15.89 13.36 8.05
C ASN A 146 -15.55 12.22 7.10
N ASP A 147 -14.43 12.36 6.42
CA ASP A 147 -14.00 11.50 5.35
C ASP A 147 -12.48 11.38 5.35
N ARG A 148 -11.94 10.46 4.53
CA ARG A 148 -10.50 10.26 4.27
C ARG A 148 -9.79 11.52 3.76
N PHE A 149 -10.50 12.38 3.05
CA PHE A 149 -10.06 13.70 2.64
C PHE A 149 -11.07 14.75 3.11
N GLY A 150 -10.74 15.45 4.17
CA GLY A 150 -11.62 16.45 4.74
C GLY A 150 -11.22 16.88 6.14
N TYR A 151 -12.01 17.78 6.75
CA TYR A 151 -11.84 18.12 8.15
C TYR A 151 -13.14 18.01 8.92
N HIS A 152 -13.08 17.40 10.09
CA HIS A 152 -14.21 17.28 11.02
C HIS A 152 -13.74 17.41 12.47
N GLY A 153 -14.48 18.17 13.25
CA GLY A 153 -14.22 18.28 14.68
C GLY A 153 -12.80 18.74 15.05
N GLY A 154 -12.02 19.38 14.16
CA GLY A 154 -10.63 19.81 14.39
C GLY A 154 -9.58 18.73 14.15
N LEU A 155 -9.92 17.69 13.42
CA LEU A 155 -9.03 16.75 12.76
C LEU A 155 -9.15 16.98 11.25
N ALA A 156 -8.03 17.23 10.60
CA ALA A 156 -7.88 17.24 9.17
C ALA A 156 -7.22 15.94 8.74
N LEU A 157 -7.80 15.25 7.76
CA LEU A 157 -7.30 14.05 7.12
C LEU A 157 -7.00 14.37 5.66
N LEU A 158 -5.82 14.03 5.20
CA LEU A 158 -5.32 14.35 3.86
C LEU A 158 -4.91 13.05 3.16
N GLY A 159 -5.91 12.21 2.90
CA GLY A 159 -5.79 11.02 2.08
C GLY A 159 -5.80 11.39 0.60
N THR A 160 -4.91 10.79 -0.21
CA THR A 160 -4.79 11.06 -1.66
C THR A 160 -4.80 12.56 -1.99
N ALA A 161 -4.07 13.35 -1.19
CA ALA A 161 -4.10 14.81 -1.26
C ALA A 161 -3.06 15.41 -2.22
N LEU A 162 -2.08 14.64 -2.67
CA LEU A 162 -1.05 15.07 -3.60
C LEU A 162 -1.43 14.73 -5.04
N PRO A 163 -1.05 15.54 -6.03
CA PRO A 163 -0.97 15.10 -7.41
C PRO A 163 0.01 13.92 -7.56
N THR A 164 -0.43 12.82 -8.14
CA THR A 164 0.41 11.63 -8.38
C THR A 164 0.42 11.26 -9.85
N LEU A 165 1.47 10.62 -10.34
CA LEU A 165 1.51 10.10 -11.70
C LEU A 165 0.46 9.00 -11.85
N ALA A 166 -0.29 9.04 -12.96
CA ALA A 166 -1.12 7.92 -13.36
C ALA A 166 -0.24 6.73 -13.76
N VAL A 167 -0.74 5.53 -13.56
CA VAL A 167 -0.09 4.33 -14.05
C VAL A 167 -0.36 4.18 -15.55
N HIS A 168 0.65 3.76 -16.29
CA HIS A 168 0.57 3.33 -17.67
C HIS A 168 1.08 1.89 -17.76
N ASP A 169 0.35 1.02 -18.42
CA ASP A 169 0.75 -0.38 -18.63
C ASP A 169 0.25 -0.88 -19.99
N ASP A 170 0.23 -2.20 -20.19
CA ASP A 170 -0.22 -2.85 -21.42
C ASP A 170 -1.67 -2.53 -21.83
N LEU A 171 -2.49 -2.00 -20.89
CA LEU A 171 -3.84 -1.51 -21.16
C LEU A 171 -3.90 0.00 -21.43
N GLY A 172 -2.76 0.71 -21.34
CA GLY A 172 -2.65 2.16 -21.50
C GLY A 172 -2.71 2.92 -20.17
N TRP A 173 -3.08 4.21 -20.25
CA TRP A 173 -3.20 5.06 -19.06
C TRP A 173 -4.42 4.71 -18.22
N HIS A 174 -4.22 4.38 -16.95
CA HIS A 174 -5.28 4.13 -15.98
C HIS A 174 -5.86 5.44 -15.46
N LEU A 175 -6.99 5.83 -16.05
CA LEU A 175 -7.68 7.08 -15.75
C LEU A 175 -9.10 6.84 -15.25
N ASP A 176 -9.31 5.79 -14.48
CA ASP A 176 -10.60 5.41 -13.95
C ASP A 176 -11.22 6.50 -13.07
N PRO A 177 -12.55 6.60 -13.00
CA PRO A 177 -13.18 7.64 -12.22
C PRO A 177 -12.97 7.42 -10.71
N PHE A 178 -12.90 8.51 -9.95
CA PHE A 178 -13.03 8.44 -8.50
C PHE A 178 -14.41 7.88 -8.12
N VAL A 179 -14.45 6.99 -7.15
CA VAL A 179 -15.67 6.41 -6.59
C VAL A 179 -15.83 6.79 -5.11
N ASP A 180 -17.07 6.93 -4.66
CA ASP A 180 -17.39 7.21 -3.24
C ASP A 180 -17.63 5.92 -2.43
N LEU A 181 -17.75 4.77 -3.12
CA LEU A 181 -17.89 3.44 -2.53
C LEU A 181 -16.55 2.73 -2.64
N GLY A 182 -15.95 2.36 -1.52
CA GLY A 182 -14.62 1.75 -1.52
C GLY A 182 -13.52 2.64 -2.10
N GLU A 183 -12.60 2.04 -2.82
CA GLU A 183 -11.41 2.68 -3.38
C GLU A 183 -11.37 2.52 -4.91
N SER A 184 -10.66 3.43 -5.57
CA SER A 184 -10.41 3.39 -7.02
C SER A 184 -8.99 3.83 -7.35
N PHE A 185 -8.09 3.68 -6.36
CA PHE A 185 -6.72 4.15 -6.50
C PHE A 185 -5.87 3.11 -7.21
N TYR A 186 -4.95 3.59 -8.01
CA TYR A 186 -3.95 2.77 -8.65
C TYR A 186 -2.66 3.58 -8.75
N SER A 187 -1.60 3.08 -8.12
CA SER A 187 -0.28 3.69 -8.13
C SER A 187 0.81 2.63 -8.01
N ILE A 188 1.96 2.89 -8.63
CA ILE A 188 3.19 2.14 -8.38
C ILE A 188 3.88 2.72 -7.15
N VAL A 189 4.80 1.97 -6.56
CA VAL A 189 5.62 2.46 -5.45
C VAL A 189 6.55 3.58 -5.90
N ALA A 190 6.82 4.49 -4.97
CA ALA A 190 7.59 5.70 -5.21
C ALA A 190 8.36 6.13 -3.95
N ASP A 191 9.33 7.03 -4.14
CA ASP A 191 10.04 7.70 -3.07
C ASP A 191 9.45 9.08 -2.80
N TYR A 192 9.26 9.43 -1.52
CA TYR A 192 8.73 10.72 -1.11
C TYR A 192 9.67 11.41 -0.12
N GLN A 193 9.93 12.70 -0.37
CA GLN A 193 10.47 13.63 0.63
C GLN A 193 9.48 14.77 0.82
N VAL A 194 8.77 14.78 1.95
CA VAL A 194 7.68 15.73 2.19
C VAL A 194 7.97 16.61 3.41
N THR A 195 7.98 17.92 3.20
CA THR A 195 8.17 18.91 4.26
C THR A 195 6.85 19.61 4.57
N LEU A 196 6.36 19.42 5.80
CA LEU A 196 5.11 20.00 6.29
C LEU A 196 5.40 21.12 7.30
N ASN A 197 4.91 22.34 7.01
CA ASN A 197 5.01 23.50 7.87
C ASN A 197 3.65 23.85 8.46
N VAL A 198 3.45 23.58 9.75
CA VAL A 198 2.17 23.71 10.45
C VAL A 198 2.27 24.63 11.69
N PRO A 199 1.16 25.17 12.20
CA PRO A 199 1.13 25.75 13.54
C PRO A 199 1.68 24.77 14.59
N SER A 200 2.53 25.22 15.49
CA SER A 200 3.24 24.35 16.45
C SER A 200 2.33 23.56 17.38
N ALA A 201 1.06 23.95 17.49
CA ALA A 201 0.03 23.25 18.27
C ALA A 201 -0.49 21.98 17.55
N LEU A 202 -0.31 21.87 16.24
CA LEU A 202 -0.71 20.71 15.46
C LEU A 202 0.41 19.67 15.42
N ARG A 203 0.02 18.41 15.35
CA ARG A 203 0.87 17.26 15.03
C ARG A 203 0.46 16.74 13.66
N THR A 204 1.42 16.21 12.95
CA THR A 204 1.24 15.70 11.59
C THR A 204 1.79 14.27 11.50
N PRO A 205 1.11 13.24 12.06
CA PRO A 205 1.45 11.87 11.69
C PRO A 205 1.30 11.74 10.17
N ALA A 206 2.22 11.04 9.51
CA ALA A 206 2.30 11.00 8.06
C ALA A 206 2.92 9.68 7.58
N THR A 207 2.70 9.33 6.32
CA THR A 207 3.42 8.26 5.61
C THR A 207 4.93 8.42 5.79
N GLY A 208 5.64 7.31 5.99
CA GLY A 208 7.09 7.27 6.15
C GLY A 208 7.56 7.65 7.55
N THR A 209 8.75 8.23 7.63
CA THR A 209 9.42 8.53 8.91
C THR A 209 9.85 9.99 8.96
N ALA A 210 9.63 10.65 10.10
CA ALA A 210 10.10 12.00 10.33
C ALA A 210 11.63 12.01 10.54
N VAL A 211 12.38 12.56 9.57
CA VAL A 211 13.85 12.65 9.61
C VAL A 211 14.34 13.96 10.20
N ALA A 212 13.53 15.01 10.17
CA ALA A 212 13.83 16.31 10.79
C ALA A 212 12.55 16.96 11.33
N SER A 213 12.62 17.57 12.50
CA SER A 213 11.52 18.36 13.05
C SER A 213 12.06 19.54 13.86
N GLN A 214 11.75 20.76 13.42
CA GLN A 214 12.21 21.98 14.05
C GLN A 214 11.03 22.92 14.36
N ARG A 215 11.13 23.63 15.46
CA ARG A 215 10.18 24.67 15.84
C ARG A 215 10.76 26.05 15.51
N HIS A 216 10.02 26.82 14.70
CA HIS A 216 10.32 28.20 14.38
C HIS A 216 9.17 29.10 14.86
N GLY A 217 9.35 29.70 16.05
CA GLY A 217 8.32 30.53 16.67
C GLY A 217 7.01 29.75 16.89
N ALA A 218 5.94 30.24 16.31
CA ALA A 218 4.60 29.64 16.41
C ALA A 218 4.37 28.45 15.43
N ARG A 219 5.40 28.07 14.67
CA ARG A 219 5.28 26.99 13.66
C ARG A 219 6.24 25.84 13.93
N ARG A 220 5.90 24.70 13.39
CA ARG A 220 6.73 23.49 13.33
C ARG A 220 6.91 23.11 11.86
N ILE A 221 8.13 22.80 11.50
CA ILE A 221 8.50 22.28 10.19
C ILE A 221 9.02 20.88 10.40
N THR A 222 8.40 19.89 9.76
CA THR A 222 8.80 18.48 9.84
C THR A 222 9.02 17.96 8.43
N THR A 223 10.15 17.30 8.19
CA THR A 223 10.45 16.60 6.93
C THR A 223 10.32 15.11 7.17
N TYR A 224 9.56 14.46 6.31
CA TYR A 224 9.33 13.02 6.25
C TYR A 224 10.02 12.46 5.02
N VAL A 225 10.47 11.22 5.13
CA VAL A 225 10.99 10.41 4.02
C VAL A 225 10.25 9.07 4.03
N ALA A 226 9.79 8.66 2.88
CA ALA A 226 9.20 7.34 2.66
C ALA A 226 9.79 6.74 1.39
N HIS A 227 10.12 5.47 1.42
CA HIS A 227 10.65 4.71 0.28
C HIS A 227 9.68 3.58 -0.06
N ASP A 228 9.55 3.28 -1.33
CA ASP A 228 8.73 2.18 -1.84
C ASP A 228 7.28 2.22 -1.32
N VAL A 229 6.67 3.42 -1.29
CA VAL A 229 5.27 3.61 -0.88
C VAL A 229 4.42 4.06 -2.07
N ARG A 230 3.15 3.63 -2.10
CA ARG A 230 2.26 3.91 -3.23
C ARG A 230 1.70 5.32 -3.24
N ASP A 231 1.66 5.96 -2.08
CA ASP A 231 1.11 7.30 -1.91
C ASP A 231 1.67 7.93 -0.63
N PHE A 232 1.37 9.21 -0.37
CA PHE A 232 1.82 9.92 0.82
C PHE A 232 0.68 10.71 1.45
N GLU A 233 0.27 10.30 2.64
CA GLU A 233 -0.83 10.89 3.39
C GLU A 233 -0.39 11.43 4.75
N TRP A 234 -1.22 12.33 5.28
CA TRP A 234 -1.02 12.84 6.64
C TRP A 234 -2.32 13.28 7.28
N ALA A 235 -2.28 13.37 8.60
CA ALA A 235 -3.32 14.04 9.38
C ALA A 235 -2.77 15.31 10.03
N ALA A 236 -3.64 16.25 10.38
CA ALA A 236 -3.25 17.44 11.12
C ALA A 236 -4.28 17.77 12.21
N ALA A 237 -3.85 17.72 13.47
CA ALA A 237 -4.71 18.02 14.63
C ALA A 237 -3.87 18.25 15.91
N ARG A 238 -4.55 18.63 17.00
CA ARG A 238 -3.99 18.56 18.36
C ARG A 238 -4.10 17.12 18.85
N LEU A 239 -3.05 16.35 18.66
CA LEU A 239 -2.98 14.92 18.95
C LEU A 239 -2.12 14.61 20.17
N ALA A 240 -2.53 13.62 20.95
CA ALA A 240 -1.70 12.86 21.86
C ALA A 240 -1.32 11.52 21.22
N THR A 241 -0.24 10.90 21.68
CA THR A 241 0.27 9.64 21.14
C THR A 241 0.51 8.61 22.24
N VAL A 242 0.37 7.34 21.87
CA VAL A 242 0.96 6.19 22.57
C VAL A 242 1.84 5.44 21.60
N ARG A 243 2.93 4.83 22.09
CA ARG A 243 3.93 4.19 21.24
C ARG A 243 4.23 2.78 21.74
N GLY A 244 4.60 1.92 20.80
CA GLY A 244 5.09 0.57 20.99
C GLY A 244 5.95 0.16 19.79
N SER A 245 6.19 -1.13 19.62
CA SER A 245 6.92 -1.66 18.47
C SER A 245 6.44 -3.05 18.09
N SER A 246 6.59 -3.41 16.82
CA SER A 246 6.50 -4.75 16.26
C SER A 246 7.84 -5.04 15.58
N GLY A 247 8.63 -5.98 16.11
CA GLY A 247 9.99 -6.17 15.65
C GLY A 247 10.80 -4.86 15.70
N ARG A 248 11.31 -4.42 14.54
CA ARG A 248 12.05 -3.16 14.39
C ARG A 248 11.18 -1.96 14.02
N THR A 249 9.91 -2.18 13.76
CA THR A 249 8.96 -1.13 13.35
C THR A 249 8.42 -0.41 14.58
N ALA A 250 8.57 0.91 14.64
CA ALA A 250 7.90 1.74 15.64
C ALA A 250 6.39 1.81 15.30
N VAL A 251 5.53 1.55 16.28
CA VAL A 251 4.07 1.64 16.12
C VAL A 251 3.56 2.83 16.93
N VAL A 252 2.98 3.81 16.24
CA VAL A 252 2.54 5.07 16.84
C VAL A 252 1.05 5.24 16.68
N VAL A 253 0.32 5.27 17.78
CA VAL A 253 -1.12 5.54 17.76
C VAL A 253 -1.37 6.99 18.18
N SER A 254 -1.91 7.76 17.25
CA SER A 254 -2.29 9.17 17.41
C SER A 254 -3.79 9.30 17.62
N TYR A 255 -4.20 10.10 18.60
CA TYR A 255 -5.61 10.28 18.94
C TYR A 255 -5.89 11.68 19.49
N ARG A 256 -7.13 12.15 19.41
CA ARG A 256 -7.57 13.39 20.06
C ARG A 256 -8.06 13.10 21.49
N PRO A 257 -7.44 13.68 22.54
CA PRO A 257 -7.82 13.39 23.94
C PRO A 257 -9.25 13.75 24.31
N ARG A 258 -9.88 14.66 23.57
CA ARG A 258 -11.28 15.04 23.80
C ARG A 258 -12.29 14.00 23.26
N ASP A 259 -11.88 13.14 22.30
CA ASP A 259 -12.76 12.16 21.66
C ASP A 259 -12.50 10.75 22.19
N LEU A 260 -11.24 10.43 22.51
CA LEU A 260 -10.80 9.12 22.93
C LEU A 260 -9.90 9.18 24.16
N THR A 261 -10.06 8.20 25.04
CA THR A 261 -9.21 8.06 26.23
C THR A 261 -7.86 7.44 25.88
N ARG A 262 -6.82 7.75 26.67
CA ARG A 262 -5.51 7.08 26.57
C ARG A 262 -5.62 5.55 26.69
N ARG A 263 -6.58 5.05 27.47
CA ARG A 263 -6.83 3.60 27.62
C ARG A 263 -7.33 2.99 26.29
N ALA A 264 -8.20 3.69 25.56
CA ALA A 264 -8.66 3.26 24.23
C ALA A 264 -7.49 3.25 23.23
N ALA A 265 -6.66 4.29 23.21
CA ALA A 265 -5.47 4.36 22.37
C ALA A 265 -4.45 3.24 22.68
N LYS A 266 -4.24 2.89 23.97
CA LYS A 266 -3.39 1.77 24.35
C LYS A 266 -3.96 0.41 23.90
N ARG A 267 -5.29 0.24 23.90
CA ARG A 267 -5.89 -0.99 23.34
C ARG A 267 -5.69 -1.07 21.84
N ALA A 268 -5.89 0.03 21.12
CA ALA A 268 -5.62 0.12 19.69
C ALA A 268 -4.16 -0.22 19.38
N LEU A 269 -3.20 0.33 20.14
CA LEU A 269 -1.78 -0.02 20.02
C LEU A 269 -1.56 -1.52 20.20
N GLY A 270 -2.16 -2.14 21.21
CA GLY A 270 -2.04 -3.60 21.44
C GLY A 270 -2.60 -4.43 20.29
N TYR A 271 -3.69 -3.97 19.64
CA TYR A 271 -4.23 -4.62 18.44
C TYR A 271 -3.27 -4.45 17.26
N SER A 272 -2.74 -3.24 17.06
CA SER A 272 -1.82 -2.93 15.96
C SER A 272 -0.53 -3.74 16.05
N VAL A 273 0.11 -3.78 17.21
CA VAL A 273 1.34 -4.56 17.42
C VAL A 273 1.06 -6.04 17.15
N ARG A 274 -0.01 -6.59 17.73
CA ARG A 274 -0.38 -8.00 17.54
C ARG A 274 -0.65 -8.35 16.07
N SER A 275 -1.29 -7.44 15.32
CA SER A 275 -1.57 -7.66 13.90
C SER A 275 -0.29 -7.62 13.07
N LEU A 276 0.57 -6.62 13.24
CA LEU A 276 1.86 -6.54 12.54
C LEU A 276 2.79 -7.70 12.88
N ASP A 277 2.84 -8.15 14.13
CA ASP A 277 3.61 -9.33 14.52
C ASP A 277 3.13 -10.60 13.78
N ALA A 278 1.80 -10.79 13.73
CA ALA A 278 1.21 -11.94 13.05
C ALA A 278 1.44 -11.89 11.52
N TYR A 279 1.30 -10.72 10.90
CA TYR A 279 1.49 -10.55 9.46
C TYR A 279 2.96 -10.65 9.06
N SER A 280 3.87 -10.09 9.85
CA SER A 280 5.31 -10.26 9.63
C SER A 280 5.74 -11.74 9.72
N ALA A 281 5.14 -12.49 10.62
CA ALA A 281 5.37 -13.93 10.71
C ALA A 281 4.75 -14.72 9.56
N ALA A 282 3.59 -14.27 9.05
CA ALA A 282 2.85 -14.94 7.99
C ALA A 282 3.42 -14.65 6.60
N PHE A 283 3.67 -13.38 6.26
CA PHE A 283 3.90 -12.92 4.90
C PHE A 283 5.28 -12.32 4.64
N GLY A 284 6.16 -12.28 5.64
CA GLY A 284 7.48 -11.65 5.57
C GLY A 284 7.58 -10.43 6.46
N THR A 285 8.81 -10.11 6.86
CA THR A 285 9.07 -8.98 7.79
C THR A 285 8.56 -7.67 7.22
N PHE A 286 7.75 -6.94 7.99
CA PHE A 286 7.28 -5.62 7.60
C PHE A 286 8.47 -4.68 7.31
N PRO A 287 8.58 -4.11 6.11
CA PRO A 287 9.82 -3.48 5.66
C PRO A 287 10.04 -2.06 6.21
N TYR A 288 8.99 -1.41 6.67
CA TYR A 288 9.05 0.00 7.05
C TYR A 288 9.41 0.22 8.53
N PRO A 289 10.16 1.29 8.84
CA PRO A 289 10.65 1.55 10.20
C PRO A 289 9.59 2.13 11.14
N GLU A 290 8.50 2.70 10.62
CA GLU A 290 7.41 3.28 11.41
C GLU A 290 6.05 2.93 10.78
N MET A 291 5.05 2.72 11.64
CA MET A 291 3.64 2.55 11.29
C MET A 291 2.79 3.48 12.15
N ASP A 292 2.13 4.43 11.52
CA ASP A 292 1.24 5.40 12.18
C ASP A 292 -0.22 4.94 12.14
N ILE A 293 -0.92 5.04 13.25
CA ILE A 293 -2.35 4.77 13.36
C ILE A 293 -3.05 6.04 13.87
N VAL A 294 -3.83 6.69 13.03
CA VAL A 294 -4.63 7.86 13.42
C VAL A 294 -6.04 7.42 13.75
N LEU A 295 -6.36 7.44 15.04
CA LEU A 295 -7.70 7.08 15.49
C LEU A 295 -8.68 8.22 15.20
N THR A 296 -9.76 7.86 14.54
CA THR A 296 -10.86 8.73 14.17
C THR A 296 -12.22 8.10 14.55
N SER A 297 -13.30 8.64 14.04
CA SER A 297 -14.66 8.09 14.18
C SER A 297 -15.41 8.34 12.87
N PHE A 298 -15.03 7.60 11.84
CA PHE A 298 -15.77 7.57 10.58
C PHE A 298 -17.20 7.06 10.80
N THR A 299 -18.15 7.58 10.04
CA THR A 299 -19.57 7.21 10.14
C THR A 299 -20.09 6.46 8.92
N SER A 300 -19.45 6.62 7.75
CA SER A 300 -19.86 5.98 6.50
C SER A 300 -19.02 4.73 6.17
N PHE A 301 -17.81 4.64 6.71
CA PHE A 301 -16.87 3.52 6.58
C PHE A 301 -16.06 3.42 7.88
N SER A 302 -15.11 2.50 7.97
CA SER A 302 -14.43 2.21 9.23
C SER A 302 -12.95 2.52 9.26
N GLY A 303 -12.27 2.51 8.12
CA GLY A 303 -10.83 2.78 8.05
C GLY A 303 -10.36 3.13 6.65
N MET A 304 -9.07 3.46 6.56
CA MET A 304 -8.32 3.75 5.35
C MET A 304 -6.88 3.27 5.52
N GLU A 305 -6.41 2.59 4.52
CA GLU A 305 -5.25 1.69 4.51
C GLU A 305 -3.96 2.29 3.97
N TYR A 306 -3.78 3.59 3.96
CA TYR A 306 -2.62 4.22 3.33
C TYR A 306 -1.27 3.66 3.78
N PRO A 307 -0.25 3.66 2.88
CA PRO A 307 1.05 3.07 3.20
C PRO A 307 1.68 3.70 4.44
N THR A 308 2.04 2.88 5.40
CA THR A 308 2.66 3.23 6.70
C THR A 308 1.84 4.18 7.59
N ILE A 309 0.62 4.54 7.19
CA ILE A 309 -0.33 5.30 8.00
C ILE A 309 -1.75 4.83 7.73
N ILE A 310 -2.52 4.51 8.76
CA ILE A 310 -3.95 4.22 8.62
C ILE A 310 -4.79 5.26 9.35
N PHE A 311 -5.94 5.59 8.79
CA PHE A 311 -6.97 6.38 9.47
C PHE A 311 -8.11 5.42 9.84
N THR A 312 -8.37 5.18 11.12
CA THR A 312 -9.25 4.08 11.49
C THR A 312 -10.09 4.33 12.74
N ASN A 313 -11.26 3.72 12.79
CA ASN A 313 -12.03 3.59 14.00
C ASN A 313 -11.33 2.62 14.96
N PRO A 314 -11.46 2.77 16.29
CA PRO A 314 -10.68 2.02 17.28
C PRO A 314 -11.15 0.58 17.49
N GLY A 315 -11.71 -0.07 16.44
CA GLY A 315 -12.16 -1.46 16.44
C GLY A 315 -11.03 -2.47 16.28
N LYS A 316 -11.11 -3.61 16.96
CA LYS A 316 -10.09 -4.66 16.89
C LYS A 316 -9.90 -5.21 15.47
N ILE A 317 -10.99 -5.62 14.83
CA ILE A 317 -10.95 -6.19 13.48
C ILE A 317 -10.71 -5.08 12.45
N THR A 318 -11.28 -3.90 12.62
CA THR A 318 -11.02 -2.74 11.75
C THR A 318 -9.54 -2.40 11.68
N ILE A 319 -8.88 -2.20 12.85
CA ILE A 319 -7.42 -1.93 12.89
C ILE A 319 -6.63 -3.05 12.22
N SER A 320 -7.02 -4.31 12.46
CA SER A 320 -6.36 -5.47 11.88
C SER A 320 -6.54 -5.53 10.36
N HIS A 321 -7.71 -5.17 9.85
CA HIS A 321 -8.03 -5.08 8.44
C HIS A 321 -7.17 -4.01 7.74
N GLU A 322 -7.18 -2.79 8.24
CA GLU A 322 -6.35 -1.71 7.68
C GLU A 322 -4.85 -2.01 7.71
N LEU A 323 -4.39 -2.76 8.72
CA LEU A 323 -3.02 -3.25 8.76
C LEU A 323 -2.78 -4.43 7.82
N GLY A 324 -3.81 -5.21 7.48
CA GLY A 324 -3.76 -6.24 6.44
C GLY A 324 -3.43 -5.64 5.07
N HIS A 325 -4.01 -4.49 4.76
CA HIS A 325 -3.71 -3.73 3.55
C HIS A 325 -2.27 -3.21 3.47
N GLN A 326 -1.51 -3.17 4.55
CA GLN A 326 -0.08 -2.85 4.45
C GLN A 326 0.67 -3.91 3.64
N TYR A 327 0.18 -5.15 3.63
CA TYR A 327 0.67 -6.22 2.76
C TYR A 327 -0.12 -6.28 1.44
N TRP A 328 -1.45 -6.28 1.49
CA TRP A 328 -2.37 -6.44 0.36
C TRP A 328 -2.91 -5.06 -0.08
N TYR A 329 -2.17 -4.31 -0.77
CA TYR A 329 -2.22 -2.96 -1.33
C TYR A 329 -0.85 -2.27 -1.16
N GLY A 330 -0.38 -2.03 0.06
CA GLY A 330 0.88 -1.30 0.29
C GLY A 330 2.07 -1.99 -0.37
N ILE A 331 2.31 -3.25 -0.06
CA ILE A 331 3.43 -4.07 -0.55
C ILE A 331 3.04 -4.77 -1.86
N VAL A 332 2.01 -5.60 -1.84
CA VAL A 332 1.46 -6.26 -3.04
C VAL A 332 0.29 -5.42 -3.53
N GLY A 333 0.50 -4.63 -4.56
CA GLY A 333 -0.51 -3.71 -5.08
C GLY A 333 -1.43 -4.33 -6.11
N ASN A 334 -2.53 -3.63 -6.34
CA ASN A 334 -3.51 -3.94 -7.37
C ASN A 334 -4.08 -2.64 -7.94
N ASP A 335 -4.76 -2.73 -9.06
CA ASP A 335 -5.67 -1.70 -9.51
C ASP A 335 -6.99 -1.84 -8.74
N GLN A 336 -7.19 -0.96 -7.75
CA GLN A 336 -8.37 -1.02 -6.87
C GLN A 336 -9.69 -0.75 -7.61
N TYR A 337 -9.65 -0.12 -8.79
CA TYR A 337 -10.85 0.07 -9.60
C TYR A 337 -11.23 -1.22 -10.34
N SER A 338 -10.27 -1.83 -11.04
CA SER A 338 -10.51 -3.00 -11.89
C SER A 338 -10.60 -4.30 -11.09
N SER A 339 -9.88 -4.39 -9.98
CA SER A 339 -9.76 -5.62 -9.17
C SER A 339 -9.78 -5.33 -7.67
N PRO A 340 -10.87 -4.73 -7.14
CA PRO A 340 -10.97 -4.31 -5.73
C PRO A 340 -10.94 -5.49 -4.73
N TRP A 341 -11.14 -6.71 -5.20
CA TRP A 341 -11.13 -7.89 -4.35
C TRP A 341 -9.72 -8.33 -3.94
N LEU A 342 -8.68 -7.97 -4.72
CA LEU A 342 -7.31 -8.40 -4.47
C LEU A 342 -6.70 -7.78 -3.22
N ASP A 343 -7.20 -6.65 -2.77
CA ASP A 343 -6.85 -6.06 -1.49
C ASP A 343 -7.90 -6.34 -0.42
N GLU A 344 -9.16 -6.05 -0.68
CA GLU A 344 -10.24 -6.12 0.30
C GLU A 344 -10.53 -7.53 0.80
N SER A 345 -10.56 -8.52 -0.10
CA SER A 345 -10.76 -9.91 0.31
C SER A 345 -9.58 -10.43 1.14
N PHE A 346 -8.36 -10.07 0.72
CA PHE A 346 -7.13 -10.49 1.39
C PHE A 346 -7.00 -9.83 2.76
N ALA A 347 -7.21 -8.50 2.86
CA ALA A 347 -7.21 -7.80 4.14
C ALA A 347 -8.32 -8.32 5.07
N THR A 348 -9.49 -8.60 4.53
CA THR A 348 -10.60 -9.18 5.30
C THR A 348 -10.22 -10.54 5.88
N TRP A 349 -9.73 -11.47 5.07
CA TRP A 349 -9.30 -12.78 5.56
C TRP A 349 -8.14 -12.67 6.56
N THR A 350 -7.13 -11.88 6.20
CA THR A 350 -5.93 -11.64 7.01
C THR A 350 -6.27 -11.03 8.37
N SER A 351 -7.29 -10.17 8.47
CA SER A 351 -7.67 -9.47 9.70
C SER A 351 -8.00 -10.38 10.88
N TYR A 352 -8.32 -11.63 10.62
CA TYR A 352 -8.63 -12.63 11.65
C TYR A 352 -7.42 -13.45 12.10
N LEU A 353 -6.33 -13.51 11.33
CA LEU A 353 -5.15 -14.30 11.69
C LEU A 353 -4.60 -14.00 13.10
N PRO A 354 -4.47 -12.73 13.53
CA PRO A 354 -3.97 -12.42 14.86
C PRO A 354 -4.91 -12.89 15.99
N PHE A 355 -6.15 -13.21 15.68
CA PHE A 355 -7.22 -13.43 16.67
C PHE A 355 -7.86 -14.83 16.61
N GLY A 356 -7.19 -15.79 15.99
CA GLY A 356 -7.64 -17.17 15.95
C GLY A 356 -8.09 -17.68 14.60
N GLY A 357 -7.87 -16.88 13.55
CA GLY A 357 -8.17 -17.23 12.16
C GLY A 357 -9.63 -17.06 11.77
N TRP A 358 -9.88 -17.14 10.46
CA TRP A 358 -11.22 -17.06 9.87
C TRP A 358 -12.05 -18.29 10.23
N LYS A 359 -13.34 -18.10 10.44
CA LYS A 359 -14.26 -19.22 10.60
C LYS A 359 -14.43 -19.93 9.25
N LYS A 360 -14.56 -21.28 9.28
CA LYS A 360 -14.84 -22.06 8.07
C LYS A 360 -16.04 -21.49 7.33
N CYS A 361 -15.89 -21.36 6.01
CA CYS A 361 -16.92 -20.89 5.12
C CYS A 361 -17.26 -22.01 4.12
N GLY A 362 -18.30 -22.78 4.38
CA GLY A 362 -18.69 -23.91 3.53
C GLY A 362 -19.36 -23.50 2.22
N SER A 363 -20.08 -22.37 2.22
CA SER A 363 -20.72 -21.78 1.04
C SER A 363 -20.99 -20.31 1.26
N TYR A 364 -20.94 -19.53 0.19
CA TYR A 364 -21.33 -18.13 0.17
C TYR A 364 -22.68 -17.97 -0.54
N ARG A 365 -23.57 -17.17 0.02
CA ARG A 365 -24.86 -16.86 -0.62
C ARG A 365 -24.69 -15.62 -1.47
N TRP A 366 -24.66 -15.79 -2.77
CA TRP A 366 -24.55 -14.72 -3.72
C TRP A 366 -25.76 -13.78 -3.67
N PRO A 367 -25.57 -12.45 -3.71
CA PRO A 367 -26.68 -11.51 -3.66
C PRO A 367 -27.51 -11.51 -4.96
N SER A 368 -26.88 -11.76 -6.10
CA SER A 368 -27.51 -11.87 -7.43
C SER A 368 -26.74 -12.86 -8.30
N ASP A 369 -27.30 -13.16 -9.49
CA ASP A 369 -26.64 -14.03 -10.48
C ASP A 369 -25.47 -13.33 -11.17
N ASP A 370 -25.44 -11.99 -11.23
CA ASP A 370 -24.41 -11.19 -11.87
C ASP A 370 -23.27 -10.79 -10.91
N ALA A 371 -23.47 -10.94 -9.60
CA ALA A 371 -22.44 -10.65 -8.60
C ALA A 371 -21.29 -11.65 -8.72
N ARG A 372 -20.07 -11.14 -8.90
CA ARG A 372 -18.81 -11.89 -8.98
C ARG A 372 -17.78 -11.24 -8.09
N ILE A 373 -16.87 -12.01 -7.51
CA ILE A 373 -15.79 -11.45 -6.69
C ILE A 373 -14.93 -10.49 -7.53
N THR A 374 -14.74 -10.79 -8.81
CA THR A 374 -13.91 -10.04 -9.76
C THR A 374 -14.61 -8.88 -10.46
N ASN A 375 -15.84 -8.52 -10.08
CA ASN A 375 -16.48 -7.35 -10.64
C ASN A 375 -15.69 -6.07 -10.25
N ASP A 376 -15.59 -5.14 -11.20
CA ASP A 376 -14.94 -3.85 -11.03
C ASP A 376 -15.79 -2.85 -10.21
N MET A 377 -15.20 -1.71 -9.90
CA MET A 377 -15.90 -0.65 -9.15
C MET A 377 -17.05 -0.04 -9.95
N GLY A 378 -17.04 -0.11 -11.29
CA GLY A 378 -18.17 0.30 -12.12
C GLY A 378 -19.42 -0.52 -11.85
N TYR A 379 -19.27 -1.85 -11.72
CA TYR A 379 -20.35 -2.75 -11.32
C TYR A 379 -20.83 -2.41 -9.89
N TRP A 380 -19.91 -2.31 -8.92
CA TRP A 380 -20.28 -2.06 -7.53
C TRP A 380 -20.95 -0.72 -7.32
N MET A 381 -20.54 0.31 -8.04
CA MET A 381 -21.22 1.61 -8.04
C MET A 381 -22.66 1.54 -8.55
N ALA A 382 -22.94 0.65 -9.50
CA ALA A 382 -24.30 0.39 -9.97
C ALA A 382 -25.10 -0.51 -9.02
N HIS A 383 -24.42 -1.36 -8.23
CA HIS A 383 -25.00 -2.35 -7.30
C HIS A 383 -24.44 -2.21 -5.87
N PRO A 384 -24.59 -1.04 -5.21
CA PRO A 384 -23.88 -0.74 -3.95
C PRO A 384 -24.28 -1.66 -2.78
N PHE A 385 -25.47 -2.26 -2.80
CA PHE A 385 -25.92 -3.22 -1.79
C PHE A 385 -25.27 -4.61 -1.94
N GLU A 386 -24.59 -4.87 -3.05
CA GLU A 386 -23.90 -6.13 -3.33
C GLU A 386 -22.38 -6.03 -3.08
N TYR A 387 -21.87 -4.84 -2.77
CA TYR A 387 -20.44 -4.56 -2.62
C TYR A 387 -19.79 -5.41 -1.51
N ASP A 388 -20.52 -5.78 -0.47
CA ASP A 388 -20.05 -6.69 0.59
C ASP A 388 -19.55 -8.05 0.06
N THR A 389 -19.84 -8.36 -1.22
CA THR A 389 -19.37 -9.59 -1.89
C THR A 389 -17.84 -9.68 -1.91
N ILE A 390 -17.11 -8.59 -2.12
CA ILE A 390 -15.65 -8.63 -2.14
C ILE A 390 -15.07 -8.92 -0.75
N TYR A 391 -15.74 -8.51 0.33
CA TYR A 391 -15.35 -8.79 1.71
C TYR A 391 -15.80 -10.20 2.13
N GLY A 392 -17.11 -10.44 2.08
CA GLY A 392 -17.72 -11.68 2.55
C GLY A 392 -17.45 -12.87 1.62
N GLY A 393 -17.71 -12.71 0.33
CA GLY A 393 -17.48 -13.73 -0.69
C GLY A 393 -16.00 -14.01 -0.88
N GLY A 394 -15.18 -12.97 -1.05
CA GLY A 394 -13.75 -13.10 -1.19
C GLY A 394 -13.05 -13.64 0.05
N GLY A 395 -13.46 -13.20 1.26
CA GLY A 395 -12.97 -13.78 2.51
C GLY A 395 -13.32 -15.27 2.65
N CYS A 396 -14.52 -15.66 2.19
CA CYS A 396 -14.93 -17.07 2.11
C CYS A 396 -14.11 -17.89 1.11
N LEU A 397 -13.81 -17.34 -0.07
CA LEU A 397 -12.90 -17.94 -1.05
C LEU A 397 -11.55 -18.27 -0.41
N LEU A 398 -10.91 -17.29 0.22
CA LEU A 398 -9.60 -17.47 0.86
C LEU A 398 -9.67 -18.45 2.04
N ALA A 399 -10.76 -18.44 2.82
CA ALA A 399 -10.98 -19.43 3.87
C ALA A 399 -11.13 -20.85 3.32
N ASN A 400 -11.78 -20.99 2.17
CA ASN A 400 -11.94 -22.30 1.51
C ASN A 400 -10.61 -22.80 0.91
N LEU A 401 -9.78 -21.91 0.36
CA LEU A 401 -8.41 -22.25 -0.02
C LEU A 401 -7.57 -22.68 1.18
N ALA A 402 -7.70 -21.98 2.30
CA ALA A 402 -7.03 -22.38 3.54
C ALA A 402 -7.50 -23.75 4.07
N ASP A 403 -8.76 -24.11 3.88
CA ASP A 403 -9.26 -25.47 4.21
C ASP A 403 -8.71 -26.52 3.22
N LEU A 404 -8.55 -26.19 1.94
CA LEU A 404 -8.03 -27.08 0.89
C LEU A 404 -6.56 -27.42 1.10
N PHE A 405 -5.72 -26.40 1.30
CA PHE A 405 -4.26 -26.57 1.52
C PHE A 405 -3.90 -26.98 2.94
N GLY A 406 -4.79 -26.72 3.91
CA GLY A 406 -4.46 -26.60 5.32
C GLY A 406 -3.92 -25.20 5.65
N PRO A 407 -4.33 -24.62 6.80
CA PRO A 407 -4.11 -23.19 7.08
C PRO A 407 -2.63 -22.77 7.11
N GLY A 408 -1.73 -23.62 7.59
CA GLY A 408 -0.30 -23.34 7.59
C GLY A 408 0.28 -23.29 6.18
N ARG A 409 -0.03 -24.28 5.37
CA ARG A 409 0.44 -24.36 3.98
C ARG A 409 -0.11 -23.22 3.12
N PHE A 410 -1.39 -22.86 3.32
CA PHE A 410 -1.96 -21.72 2.60
C PHE A 410 -1.28 -20.41 2.94
N VAL A 411 -0.89 -20.18 4.19
CA VAL A 411 -0.06 -19.03 4.57
C VAL A 411 1.29 -19.05 3.84
N ASP A 412 1.93 -20.21 3.70
CA ASP A 412 3.19 -20.32 2.95
C ASP A 412 2.99 -20.03 1.45
N VAL A 413 1.86 -20.44 0.85
CA VAL A 413 1.50 -20.08 -0.53
C VAL A 413 1.32 -18.56 -0.67
N LEU A 414 0.59 -17.94 0.26
CA LEU A 414 0.40 -16.48 0.24
C LEU A 414 1.71 -15.71 0.50
N ARG A 415 2.62 -16.28 1.32
CA ARG A 415 3.96 -15.70 1.52
C ARG A 415 4.74 -15.71 0.22
N ALA A 416 4.83 -16.84 -0.46
CA ALA A 416 5.52 -16.94 -1.74
C ALA A 416 4.92 -15.98 -2.79
N TYR A 417 3.59 -15.94 -2.87
CA TYR A 417 2.90 -14.98 -3.73
C TYR A 417 3.24 -13.51 -3.38
N ALA A 418 3.32 -13.16 -2.10
CA ALA A 418 3.70 -11.81 -1.68
C ALA A 418 5.18 -11.51 -1.99
N GLU A 419 6.09 -12.48 -1.82
CA GLU A 419 7.51 -12.35 -2.15
C GLU A 419 7.73 -12.14 -3.65
N ASP A 420 7.00 -12.87 -4.49
CA ASP A 420 7.07 -12.74 -5.96
C ASP A 420 6.56 -11.38 -6.48
N HIS A 421 5.67 -10.72 -5.72
CA HIS A 421 5.06 -9.44 -6.10
C HIS A 421 5.44 -8.29 -5.16
N TRP A 422 6.54 -8.43 -4.41
CA TRP A 422 6.96 -7.46 -3.40
C TRP A 422 7.26 -6.10 -4.03
N PHE A 423 6.49 -5.08 -3.62
CA PHE A 423 6.44 -3.73 -4.20
C PHE A 423 5.98 -3.65 -5.66
N GLY A 424 5.53 -4.77 -6.21
CA GLY A 424 4.90 -4.85 -7.52
C GLY A 424 3.39 -4.62 -7.48
N VAL A 425 2.77 -4.86 -8.62
CA VAL A 425 1.32 -4.86 -8.83
C VAL A 425 0.92 -6.23 -9.35
N THR A 426 -0.20 -6.76 -8.89
CA THR A 426 -0.71 -8.07 -9.28
C THR A 426 -2.12 -7.97 -9.86
N ARG A 427 -2.49 -8.99 -10.63
CA ARG A 427 -3.80 -9.17 -11.25
C ARG A 427 -4.42 -10.51 -10.80
N THR A 428 -5.71 -10.68 -11.05
CA THR A 428 -6.47 -11.89 -10.73
C THR A 428 -5.82 -13.15 -11.29
N GLU A 429 -5.34 -13.11 -12.54
CA GLU A 429 -4.72 -14.24 -13.24
C GLU A 429 -3.43 -14.70 -12.57
N GLU A 430 -2.63 -13.78 -12.04
CA GLU A 430 -1.38 -14.09 -11.33
C GLU A 430 -1.66 -14.80 -10.00
N PHE A 431 -2.68 -14.36 -9.28
CA PHE A 431 -3.13 -15.07 -8.07
C PHE A 431 -3.66 -16.47 -8.39
N LYS A 432 -4.51 -16.61 -9.43
CA LYS A 432 -5.01 -17.92 -9.86
C LYS A 432 -3.86 -18.85 -10.22
N ALA A 433 -2.89 -18.36 -11.01
CA ALA A 433 -1.72 -19.13 -11.41
C ALA A 433 -0.89 -19.61 -10.21
N ALA A 434 -0.69 -18.74 -9.20
CA ALA A 434 0.03 -19.09 -7.97
C ALA A 434 -0.68 -20.21 -7.18
N ILE A 435 -2.00 -20.13 -7.05
CA ILE A 435 -2.81 -21.18 -6.39
C ILE A 435 -2.74 -22.51 -7.17
N GLU A 436 -2.89 -22.46 -8.48
CA GLU A 436 -2.85 -23.64 -9.35
C GLU A 436 -1.48 -24.32 -9.31
N ALA A 437 -0.41 -23.55 -9.38
CA ALA A 437 0.96 -24.05 -9.27
C ALA A 437 1.20 -24.72 -7.91
N ALA A 438 0.77 -24.09 -6.82
CA ALA A 438 0.91 -24.64 -5.48
C ALA A 438 0.09 -25.93 -5.29
N ALA A 439 -1.15 -25.96 -5.79
CA ALA A 439 -2.00 -27.16 -5.72
C ALA A 439 -1.39 -28.33 -6.48
N ASN A 440 -0.85 -28.08 -7.66
CA ASN A 440 -0.13 -29.09 -8.46
C ASN A 440 1.13 -29.60 -7.74
N ALA A 441 1.91 -28.71 -7.16
CA ALA A 441 3.14 -29.06 -6.43
C ALA A 441 2.83 -29.93 -5.18
N ASP A 442 1.72 -29.66 -4.51
CA ASP A 442 1.27 -30.41 -3.33
C ASP A 442 0.47 -31.68 -3.67
N GLY A 443 0.23 -31.96 -4.98
CA GLY A 443 -0.53 -33.11 -5.45
C GLY A 443 -2.01 -33.09 -5.00
N LEU A 444 -2.57 -31.89 -4.81
CA LEU A 444 -3.97 -31.74 -4.41
C LEU A 444 -4.91 -32.04 -5.57
N ALA A 445 -6.05 -32.67 -5.27
CA ALA A 445 -7.13 -32.85 -6.25
C ALA A 445 -7.84 -31.50 -6.45
N PHE A 446 -7.26 -30.64 -7.27
CA PHE A 446 -7.73 -29.30 -7.59
C PHE A 446 -8.10 -29.21 -9.06
N ASP A 447 -9.36 -28.94 -9.37
CA ASP A 447 -9.83 -28.62 -10.70
C ASP A 447 -10.04 -27.11 -10.80
N PRO A 448 -9.12 -26.35 -11.44
CA PRO A 448 -9.20 -24.90 -11.52
C PRO A 448 -10.51 -24.42 -12.12
N ALA A 449 -10.95 -25.00 -13.23
CA ALA A 449 -12.14 -24.54 -13.94
C ALA A 449 -13.38 -24.61 -13.03
N THR A 450 -13.63 -25.76 -12.42
CA THR A 450 -14.75 -25.94 -11.48
C THR A 450 -14.61 -25.09 -10.23
N TYR A 451 -13.38 -24.91 -9.72
CA TYR A 451 -13.14 -24.14 -8.50
C TYR A 451 -13.41 -22.64 -8.71
N TRP A 452 -12.81 -22.06 -9.74
CA TRP A 452 -12.97 -20.62 -10.03
C TRP A 452 -14.39 -20.29 -10.46
N ASP A 453 -15.07 -21.20 -11.23
CA ASP A 453 -16.50 -21.04 -11.56
C ASP A 453 -17.38 -21.00 -10.31
N ARG A 454 -17.19 -21.93 -9.37
CA ARG A 454 -17.91 -21.97 -8.10
C ARG A 454 -17.79 -20.67 -7.32
N TRP A 455 -16.60 -20.08 -7.31
CA TRP A 455 -16.31 -18.84 -6.58
C TRP A 455 -16.48 -17.58 -7.44
N ARG A 456 -16.91 -17.73 -8.67
CA ARG A 456 -17.16 -16.64 -9.63
C ARG A 456 -15.94 -15.72 -9.76
N VAL A 457 -14.76 -16.31 -9.97
CA VAL A 457 -13.48 -15.63 -10.22
C VAL A 457 -13.13 -15.82 -11.68
N TYR A 458 -13.54 -14.87 -12.51
CA TYR A 458 -13.38 -14.92 -13.97
C TYR A 458 -12.47 -13.81 -14.47
#